data_006da7eb3bfb1c8cd24058fcd58400d9
#
_entry.id   006da7eb3bfb1c8cd24058fcd58400d9
#
_cell.length_a   1.000
_cell.length_b   1.000
_cell.length_c   1.000
_cell.angle_alpha   90.00
_cell.angle_beta   90.00
_cell.angle_gamma   90.00
#
_symmetry.space_group_name_H-M   'P 1'
#
loop_
_entity.id
_entity.type
_entity.pdbx_description
1 polymer ?
#
loop_
_entity_poly.entity_id
_entity_poly.type
_entity_poly.pdbx_seq_one_letter_code
_entity_poly.pdbx_strand_id
1 'polypeptide(L)'
;ELMNGRIHVESKPGKGTKFTVEIPLELASEGDICKKELPEQTFMTDKNIGKRILLAEDNDLNAEIAEFILEDMGLIVDRVEDGVQCVARMEQKPAGTYDLILMDIQMPNMDGYKATQAIRRLEDKKKAGIPIIAMTANAFEEDRKKAFEKGMNGHIAKPVDAEKVKKTILSALR
;
A
#
# COMPACT_ATOMS: atom_id res chain seq x y z
N GLU A 1 -9.18 -0.66 26.48
CA GLU A 1 -10.35 -1.33 27.16
C GLU A 1 -11.14 -2.26 26.20
N LEU A 2 -10.94 -2.18 24.88
CA LEU A 2 -11.68 -3.00 23.91
C LEU A 2 -11.39 -4.52 23.99
N MET A 3 -10.25 -4.92 24.60
CA MET A 3 -9.84 -6.32 24.69
C MET A 3 -9.65 -6.78 26.14
N ASN A 4 -10.16 -6.06 27.13
CA ASN A 4 -9.96 -6.34 28.58
C ASN A 4 -8.50 -6.60 28.98
N GLY A 5 -7.57 -6.05 28.22
CA GLY A 5 -6.14 -6.17 28.43
C GLY A 5 -5.58 -5.08 29.32
N ARG A 6 -4.30 -5.21 29.68
CA ARG A 6 -3.54 -4.24 30.45
C ARG A 6 -2.26 -3.86 29.73
N ILE A 7 -1.88 -2.58 29.84
CA ILE A 7 -0.59 -2.09 29.35
C ILE A 7 0.18 -1.55 30.53
N HIS A 8 1.38 -2.06 30.73
CA HIS A 8 2.31 -1.61 31.75
C HIS A 8 3.55 -1.00 31.09
N VAL A 9 4.02 0.14 31.60
CA VAL A 9 5.18 0.88 31.04
C VAL A 9 6.22 1.08 32.15
N GLU A 10 7.43 0.65 31.89
CA GLU A 10 8.61 0.89 32.71
C GLU A 10 9.60 1.72 31.90
N SER A 11 9.98 2.90 32.40
CA SER A 11 10.92 3.78 31.71
C SER A 11 11.95 4.35 32.69
N LYS A 12 13.22 4.38 32.25
CA LYS A 12 14.31 5.03 33.00
C LYS A 12 15.10 5.92 32.03
N PRO A 13 15.31 7.20 32.36
CA PRO A 13 16.12 8.10 31.56
C PRO A 13 17.49 7.48 31.24
N GLY A 14 17.88 7.48 29.96
CA GLY A 14 19.14 6.91 29.49
C GLY A 14 19.21 5.36 29.45
N LYS A 15 18.16 4.66 29.88
CA LYS A 15 18.09 3.17 29.87
C LYS A 15 16.99 2.59 28.97
N GLY A 16 16.19 3.47 28.36
CA GLY A 16 15.10 3.05 27.47
C GLY A 16 13.76 2.84 28.18
N THR A 17 12.79 2.35 27.43
CA THR A 17 11.41 2.12 27.86
C THR A 17 10.98 0.69 27.51
N LYS A 18 10.34 0.00 28.46
CA LYS A 18 9.74 -1.32 28.26
C LYS A 18 8.23 -1.19 28.33
N PHE A 19 7.55 -1.63 27.29
CA PHE A 19 6.09 -1.80 27.25
C PHE A 19 5.76 -3.28 27.43
N THR A 20 4.88 -3.59 28.36
CA THR A 20 4.33 -4.94 28.55
C THR A 20 2.84 -4.88 28.28
N VAL A 21 2.34 -5.69 27.35
CA VAL A 21 0.93 -5.78 26.98
C VAL A 21 0.43 -7.18 27.37
N GLU A 22 -0.61 -7.23 28.19
CA GLU A 22 -1.28 -8.46 28.61
C GLU A 22 -2.69 -8.45 28.03
N ILE A 23 -3.02 -9.45 27.22
CA ILE A 23 -4.35 -9.60 26.64
C ILE A 23 -4.90 -10.98 27.02
N PRO A 24 -6.03 -11.05 27.74
CA PRO A 24 -6.70 -12.31 28.01
C PRO A 24 -7.29 -12.83 26.69
N LEU A 25 -6.91 -14.03 26.29
CA LEU A 25 -7.45 -14.71 25.13
C LEU A 25 -8.15 -15.98 25.59
N GLU A 26 -9.33 -16.22 25.06
CA GLU A 26 -10.00 -17.51 25.21
C GLU A 26 -9.33 -18.54 24.31
N LEU A 27 -9.13 -19.75 24.84
CA LEU A 27 -8.64 -20.85 24.01
C LEU A 27 -9.75 -21.27 23.05
N ALA A 28 -9.47 -21.20 21.76
CA ALA A 28 -10.38 -21.71 20.74
C ALA A 28 -10.58 -23.21 20.92
N SER A 29 -11.83 -23.68 20.88
CA SER A 29 -12.14 -25.11 20.81
C SER A 29 -11.84 -25.64 19.41
N GLU A 30 -11.63 -26.97 19.28
CA GLU A 30 -11.41 -27.58 17.95
C GLU A 30 -12.54 -27.30 16.96
N GLY A 31 -13.76 -27.00 17.44
CA GLY A 31 -14.91 -26.59 16.64
C GLY A 31 -14.87 -25.13 16.19
N ASP A 32 -14.13 -24.28 16.89
CA ASP A 32 -13.99 -22.85 16.60
C ASP A 32 -12.84 -22.58 15.60
N ILE A 33 -12.04 -23.59 15.32
CA ILE A 33 -11.15 -23.59 14.17
C ILE A 33 -12.04 -23.72 12.94
N CYS A 34 -12.82 -22.67 12.70
CA CYS A 34 -13.41 -22.46 11.39
C CYS A 34 -12.25 -22.62 10.42
N LYS A 35 -12.23 -23.71 9.64
CA LYS A 35 -11.52 -23.70 8.38
C LYS A 35 -12.10 -22.48 7.68
N LYS A 36 -11.45 -21.32 7.83
CA LYS A 36 -11.56 -20.28 6.80
C LYS A 36 -11.24 -21.10 5.56
N GLU A 37 -12.26 -21.46 4.82
CA GLU A 37 -12.06 -21.82 3.43
C GLU A 37 -11.15 -20.70 2.95
N LEU A 38 -9.91 -21.06 2.64
CA LEU A 38 -8.99 -20.14 2.03
C LEU A 38 -9.84 -19.54 0.91
N PRO A 39 -10.13 -18.22 0.94
CA PRO A 39 -10.95 -17.61 -0.09
C PRO A 39 -10.38 -18.16 -1.38
N GLU A 40 -11.23 -18.73 -2.23
CA GLU A 40 -10.82 -19.33 -3.51
C GLU A 40 -9.70 -18.46 -4.02
N GLN A 41 -8.50 -19.03 -4.08
CA GLN A 41 -7.33 -18.29 -4.53
C GLN A 41 -7.81 -17.68 -5.83
N THR A 42 -8.04 -16.37 -5.80
CA THR A 42 -8.35 -15.64 -7.02
C THR A 42 -7.05 -15.73 -7.77
N PHE A 43 -6.91 -16.87 -8.50
CA PHE A 43 -5.71 -17.17 -9.26
C PHE A 43 -5.45 -15.95 -10.10
N MET A 44 -4.28 -15.37 -9.88
CA MET A 44 -3.75 -14.38 -10.81
C MET A 44 -3.96 -14.99 -12.19
N THR A 45 -4.79 -14.36 -12.99
CA THR A 45 -4.84 -14.78 -14.40
C THR A 45 -3.45 -14.56 -14.96
N ASP A 46 -2.92 -15.49 -15.74
CA ASP A 46 -1.57 -15.41 -16.36
C ASP A 46 -1.27 -14.04 -16.98
N LYS A 47 -2.31 -13.27 -17.27
CA LYS A 47 -2.25 -11.90 -17.83
C LYS A 47 -1.59 -10.85 -16.92
N ASN A 48 -1.52 -11.06 -15.62
CA ASN A 48 -0.97 -10.06 -14.67
C ASN A 48 0.45 -10.40 -14.20
N ILE A 49 0.91 -11.62 -14.45
CA ILE A 49 2.27 -12.03 -14.11
C ILE A 49 3.28 -11.19 -14.92
N GLY A 50 4.29 -10.65 -14.21
CA GLY A 50 5.35 -9.84 -14.81
C GLY A 50 5.00 -8.38 -15.07
N LYS A 51 3.78 -7.93 -14.74
CA LYS A 51 3.44 -6.51 -14.75
C LYS A 51 4.28 -5.75 -13.72
N ARG A 52 4.66 -4.53 -14.09
CA ARG A 52 5.60 -3.71 -13.31
C ARG A 52 4.88 -2.60 -12.57
N ILE A 53 5.08 -2.57 -11.26
CA ILE A 53 4.51 -1.59 -10.34
C ILE A 53 5.61 -0.61 -9.91
N LEU A 54 5.34 0.69 -9.96
CA LEU A 54 6.17 1.69 -9.32
C LEU A 54 5.61 1.97 -7.92
N LEU A 55 6.35 1.58 -6.89
CA LEU A 55 6.00 1.79 -5.49
C LEU A 55 6.69 3.06 -4.98
N ALA A 56 5.92 4.06 -4.56
CA ALA A 56 6.40 5.26 -3.88
C ALA A 56 6.04 5.18 -2.39
N GLU A 57 7.04 4.92 -1.54
CA GLU A 57 6.91 4.73 -0.08
C GLU A 57 8.23 5.07 0.58
N ASP A 58 8.22 6.02 1.54
CA ASP A 58 9.39 6.51 2.24
C ASP A 58 9.82 5.63 3.43
N ASN A 59 8.89 4.89 4.01
CA ASN A 59 9.16 4.02 5.15
C ASN A 59 9.59 2.62 4.68
N ASP A 60 10.80 2.19 5.05
CA ASP A 60 11.38 0.92 4.63
C ASP A 60 10.52 -0.28 5.01
N LEU A 61 9.99 -0.33 6.24
CA LEU A 61 9.17 -1.44 6.69
C LEU A 61 7.85 -1.54 5.91
N ASN A 62 7.21 -0.40 5.64
CA ASN A 62 5.99 -0.39 4.83
C ASN A 62 6.26 -0.82 3.39
N ALA A 63 7.40 -0.39 2.84
CA ALA A 63 7.83 -0.78 1.51
C ALA A 63 8.08 -2.29 1.42
N GLU A 64 8.85 -2.87 2.35
CA GLU A 64 9.10 -4.31 2.40
C GLU A 64 7.80 -5.13 2.46
N ILE A 65 6.83 -4.70 3.27
CA ILE A 65 5.51 -5.37 3.35
C ILE A 65 4.76 -5.28 2.01
N ALA A 66 4.74 -4.10 1.40
CA ALA A 66 4.06 -3.91 0.11
C ALA A 66 4.75 -4.69 -1.02
N GLU A 67 6.08 -4.64 -1.09
CA GLU A 67 6.89 -5.41 -2.04
C GLU A 67 6.62 -6.90 -1.91
N PHE A 68 6.69 -7.45 -0.69
CA PHE A 68 6.40 -8.87 -0.44
C PHE A 68 5.01 -9.28 -0.96
N ILE A 69 3.98 -8.48 -0.69
CA ILE A 69 2.62 -8.77 -1.15
C ILE A 69 2.52 -8.72 -2.68
N LEU A 70 3.15 -7.74 -3.32
CA LEU A 70 3.10 -7.56 -4.77
C LEU A 70 3.91 -8.63 -5.49
N GLU A 71 5.07 -9.00 -4.97
CA GLU A 71 5.93 -10.07 -5.53
C GLU A 71 5.26 -11.45 -5.38
N ASP A 72 4.58 -11.72 -4.25
CA ASP A 72 3.76 -12.94 -4.06
C ASP A 72 2.64 -13.04 -5.11
N MET A 73 2.22 -11.90 -5.65
CA MET A 73 1.28 -11.82 -6.79
C MET A 73 1.97 -11.99 -8.16
N GLY A 74 3.28 -12.24 -8.23
CA GLY A 74 4.04 -12.36 -9.47
C GLY A 74 4.28 -11.05 -10.19
N LEU A 75 4.14 -9.91 -9.51
CA LEU A 75 4.41 -8.58 -10.04
C LEU A 75 5.88 -8.20 -9.84
N ILE A 76 6.38 -7.31 -10.67
CA ILE A 76 7.73 -6.74 -10.53
C ILE A 76 7.61 -5.37 -9.89
N VAL A 77 8.37 -5.10 -8.83
CA VAL A 77 8.28 -3.85 -8.08
C VAL A 77 9.57 -3.04 -8.25
N ASP A 78 9.43 -1.77 -8.63
CA ASP A 78 10.49 -0.77 -8.57
C ASP A 78 10.10 0.23 -7.48
N ARG A 79 10.93 0.40 -6.43
CA ARG A 79 10.67 1.34 -5.35
C ARG A 79 11.32 2.69 -5.58
N VAL A 80 10.66 3.75 -5.07
CA VAL A 80 11.18 5.11 -4.88
C VAL A 80 10.72 5.63 -3.52
N GLU A 81 11.47 6.56 -2.93
CA GLU A 81 11.27 6.99 -1.53
C GLU A 81 10.42 8.26 -1.38
N ASP A 82 10.12 8.96 -2.48
CA ASP A 82 9.32 10.18 -2.45
C ASP A 82 8.64 10.49 -3.79
N GLY A 83 7.76 11.51 -3.77
CA GLY A 83 7.05 11.94 -4.95
C GLY A 83 7.92 12.55 -6.04
N VAL A 84 9.06 13.18 -5.69
CA VAL A 84 9.99 13.76 -6.67
C VAL A 84 10.64 12.66 -7.47
N GLN A 85 11.14 11.61 -6.80
CA GLN A 85 11.73 10.45 -7.45
C GLN A 85 10.69 9.71 -8.30
N CYS A 86 9.44 9.61 -7.83
CA CYS A 86 8.36 8.99 -8.59
C CYS A 86 8.10 9.72 -9.91
N VAL A 87 7.94 11.03 -9.89
CA VAL A 87 7.75 11.86 -11.10
C VAL A 87 8.95 11.72 -12.02
N ALA A 88 10.17 11.87 -11.52
CA ALA A 88 11.40 11.75 -12.30
C ALA A 88 11.51 10.35 -12.96
N ARG A 89 11.14 9.29 -12.25
CA ARG A 89 11.12 7.93 -12.77
C ARG A 89 10.11 7.79 -13.94
N MET A 90 8.93 8.39 -13.80
CA MET A 90 7.91 8.41 -14.84
C MET A 90 8.35 9.22 -16.07
N GLU A 91 9.08 10.31 -15.91
CA GLU A 91 9.61 11.12 -17.00
C GLU A 91 10.69 10.37 -17.79
N GLN A 92 11.66 9.78 -17.07
CA GLN A 92 12.86 9.16 -17.66
C GLN A 92 12.56 7.83 -18.35
N LYS A 93 11.64 7.03 -17.84
CA LYS A 93 11.34 5.71 -18.41
C LYS A 93 10.37 5.82 -19.59
N PRO A 94 10.50 4.95 -20.61
CA PRO A 94 9.54 4.89 -21.72
C PRO A 94 8.10 4.67 -21.24
N ALA A 95 7.11 5.14 -21.99
CA ALA A 95 5.71 4.84 -21.75
C ALA A 95 5.45 3.32 -21.79
N GLY A 96 4.69 2.81 -20.84
CA GLY A 96 4.42 1.38 -20.71
C GLY A 96 5.49 0.59 -19.98
N THR A 97 6.52 1.26 -19.39
CA THR A 97 7.45 0.61 -18.47
C THR A 97 6.75 0.16 -17.18
N TYR A 98 5.84 0.96 -16.69
CA TYR A 98 5.01 0.65 -15.53
C TYR A 98 3.55 0.48 -15.93
N ASP A 99 2.87 -0.45 -15.27
CA ASP A 99 1.45 -0.74 -15.46
C ASP A 99 0.58 -0.03 -14.43
N LEU A 100 1.14 0.29 -13.24
CA LEU A 100 0.44 0.93 -12.15
C LEU A 100 1.43 1.60 -11.20
N ILE A 101 0.99 2.66 -10.52
CA ILE A 101 1.72 3.29 -9.42
C ILE A 101 0.97 3.05 -8.13
N LEU A 102 1.66 2.51 -7.11
CA LEU A 102 1.20 2.45 -5.73
C LEU A 102 1.89 3.60 -4.97
N MET A 103 1.10 4.57 -4.50
CA MET A 103 1.58 5.87 -4.06
C MET A 103 1.21 6.15 -2.61
N ASP A 104 2.19 6.24 -1.71
CA ASP A 104 1.93 6.83 -0.40
C ASP A 104 1.54 8.30 -0.53
N ILE A 105 0.59 8.71 0.30
CA ILE A 105 0.17 10.11 0.37
C ILE A 105 1.18 10.95 1.14
N GLN A 106 1.70 10.43 2.26
CA GLN A 106 2.56 11.16 3.19
C GLN A 106 4.02 10.81 2.97
N MET A 107 4.69 11.56 2.12
CA MET A 107 6.12 11.40 1.84
C MET A 107 6.85 12.73 1.98
N PRO A 108 8.18 12.70 2.29
CA PRO A 108 9.02 13.90 2.31
C PRO A 108 9.17 14.51 0.92
N ASN A 109 9.69 15.71 0.83
CA ASN A 109 9.98 16.48 -0.37
C ASN A 109 8.75 16.76 -1.25
N MET A 110 8.03 15.74 -1.69
CA MET A 110 6.80 15.85 -2.47
C MET A 110 5.79 14.78 -2.02
N ASP A 111 4.63 15.22 -1.55
CA ASP A 111 3.52 14.34 -1.18
C ASP A 111 2.89 13.64 -2.40
N GLY A 112 2.19 12.53 -2.15
CA GLY A 112 1.58 11.72 -3.21
C GLY A 112 0.52 12.47 -4.03
N TYR A 113 -0.16 13.45 -3.47
CA TYR A 113 -1.12 14.27 -4.21
C TYR A 113 -0.44 15.15 -5.25
N LYS A 114 0.65 15.82 -4.85
CA LYS A 114 1.44 16.66 -5.77
C LYS A 114 2.12 15.83 -6.85
N ALA A 115 2.68 14.67 -6.48
CA ALA A 115 3.26 13.74 -7.42
C ALA A 115 2.22 13.27 -8.46
N THR A 116 1.03 12.88 -8.00
CA THR A 116 -0.07 12.50 -8.90
C THR A 116 -0.44 13.62 -9.86
N GLN A 117 -0.60 14.85 -9.37
CA GLN A 117 -0.91 15.99 -10.23
C GLN A 117 0.19 16.29 -11.26
N ALA A 118 1.46 16.12 -10.89
CA ALA A 118 2.59 16.27 -11.80
C ALA A 118 2.55 15.18 -12.89
N ILE A 119 2.35 13.92 -12.51
CA ILE A 119 2.23 12.81 -13.46
C ILE A 119 1.06 13.03 -14.43
N ARG A 120 -0.10 13.49 -13.95
CA ARG A 120 -1.28 13.77 -14.79
C ARG A 120 -1.06 14.89 -15.80
N ARG A 121 -0.04 15.75 -15.60
CA ARG A 121 0.33 16.84 -16.51
C ARG A 121 1.41 16.47 -17.52
N LEU A 122 1.96 15.25 -17.47
CA LEU A 122 2.93 14.80 -18.47
C LEU A 122 2.35 14.87 -19.87
N GLU A 123 3.18 15.25 -20.84
CA GLU A 123 2.78 15.37 -22.26
C GLU A 123 2.37 14.01 -22.83
N ASP A 124 3.09 12.96 -22.47
CA ASP A 124 2.77 11.59 -22.89
C ASP A 124 1.49 11.10 -22.20
N LYS A 125 0.43 10.96 -22.99
CA LYS A 125 -0.90 10.55 -22.51
C LYS A 125 -0.93 9.16 -21.89
N LYS A 126 -0.05 8.24 -22.29
CA LYS A 126 0.04 6.92 -21.68
C LYS A 126 0.64 7.00 -20.30
N LYS A 127 1.68 7.82 -20.11
CA LYS A 127 2.27 8.09 -18.79
C LYS A 127 1.27 8.83 -17.89
N ALA A 128 0.65 9.90 -18.41
CA ALA A 128 -0.33 10.68 -17.68
C ALA A 128 -1.59 9.88 -17.28
N GLY A 129 -1.97 8.87 -18.06
CA GLY A 129 -3.13 8.02 -17.84
C GLY A 129 -2.87 6.77 -16.99
N ILE A 130 -1.64 6.54 -16.51
CA ILE A 130 -1.31 5.36 -15.70
C ILE A 130 -2.22 5.26 -14.45
N PRO A 131 -2.73 4.07 -14.10
CA PRO A 131 -3.44 3.89 -12.85
C PRO A 131 -2.57 4.25 -11.64
N ILE A 132 -3.10 5.08 -10.74
CA ILE A 132 -2.43 5.47 -9.48
C ILE A 132 -3.34 5.11 -8.32
N ILE A 133 -2.87 4.25 -7.42
CA ILE A 133 -3.57 3.82 -6.23
C ILE A 133 -2.91 4.45 -5.01
N ALA A 134 -3.68 5.19 -4.24
CA ALA A 134 -3.22 5.81 -3.00
C ALA A 134 -3.01 4.76 -1.90
N MET A 135 -1.94 4.89 -1.13
CA MET A 135 -1.80 4.29 0.19
C MET A 135 -1.99 5.38 1.25
N THR A 136 -2.90 5.20 2.19
CA THR A 136 -3.25 6.23 3.18
C THR A 136 -3.34 5.65 4.58
N ALA A 137 -2.83 6.39 5.57
CA ALA A 137 -2.99 6.03 6.98
C ALA A 137 -4.44 6.10 7.45
N ASN A 138 -5.29 6.87 6.76
CA ASN A 138 -6.68 7.06 7.12
C ASN A 138 -7.60 6.51 6.01
N ALA A 139 -8.58 5.71 6.43
CA ALA A 139 -9.61 5.16 5.53
C ALA A 139 -10.88 6.02 5.46
N PHE A 140 -10.80 7.31 5.88
CA PHE A 140 -11.96 8.18 5.89
C PHE A 140 -12.44 8.53 4.47
N GLU A 141 -13.72 8.72 4.35
CA GLU A 141 -14.36 9.01 3.06
C GLU A 141 -13.85 10.31 2.44
N GLU A 142 -13.46 11.28 3.28
CA GLU A 142 -12.85 12.55 2.87
C GLU A 142 -11.51 12.38 2.18
N ASP A 143 -10.62 11.52 2.73
CA ASP A 143 -9.30 11.25 2.15
C ASP A 143 -9.44 10.52 0.81
N ARG A 144 -10.38 9.59 0.72
CA ARG A 144 -10.73 8.91 -0.52
C ARG A 144 -11.21 9.89 -1.58
N LYS A 145 -12.15 10.77 -1.24
CA LYS A 145 -12.68 11.79 -2.15
C LYS A 145 -11.56 12.70 -2.65
N LYS A 146 -10.71 13.17 -1.74
CA LYS A 146 -9.54 14.00 -2.06
C LYS A 146 -8.57 13.30 -3.02
N ALA A 147 -8.30 12.01 -2.82
CA ALA A 147 -7.45 11.23 -3.71
C ALA A 147 -8.01 11.20 -5.15
N PHE A 148 -9.30 10.94 -5.29
CA PHE A 148 -9.97 10.97 -6.60
C PHE A 148 -9.95 12.37 -7.24
N GLU A 149 -10.19 13.43 -6.48
CA GLU A 149 -10.14 14.82 -6.96
C GLU A 149 -8.73 15.21 -7.46
N LYS A 150 -7.68 14.59 -6.89
CA LYS A 150 -6.29 14.77 -7.33
C LYS A 150 -5.90 13.90 -8.52
N GLY A 151 -6.80 13.04 -9.00
CA GLY A 151 -6.59 12.21 -10.19
C GLY A 151 -6.08 10.80 -9.90
N MET A 152 -6.20 10.31 -8.66
CA MET A 152 -5.93 8.91 -8.32
C MET A 152 -7.11 8.01 -8.72
N ASN A 153 -6.86 6.73 -8.95
CA ASN A 153 -7.84 5.77 -9.45
C ASN A 153 -8.41 4.86 -8.37
N GLY A 154 -7.81 4.85 -7.18
CA GLY A 154 -8.24 4.04 -6.05
C GLY A 154 -7.43 4.34 -4.80
N HIS A 155 -7.71 3.62 -3.72
CA HIS A 155 -7.00 3.76 -2.46
C HIS A 155 -6.92 2.44 -1.70
N ILE A 156 -5.88 2.30 -0.87
CA ILE A 156 -5.64 1.22 0.08
C ILE A 156 -5.32 1.87 1.42
N ALA A 157 -6.01 1.45 2.47
CA ALA A 157 -5.72 1.91 3.83
C ALA A 157 -4.50 1.16 4.41
N LYS A 158 -3.62 1.87 5.10
CA LYS A 158 -2.58 1.30 5.96
C LYS A 158 -3.18 0.93 7.33
N PRO A 159 -2.78 -0.16 8.00
CA PRO A 159 -1.76 -1.11 7.55
C PRO A 159 -2.23 -1.92 6.35
N VAL A 160 -1.27 -2.28 5.49
CA VAL A 160 -1.54 -2.92 4.20
C VAL A 160 -2.06 -4.34 4.42
N ASP A 161 -3.31 -4.57 4.02
CA ASP A 161 -3.97 -5.88 4.07
C ASP A 161 -3.81 -6.57 2.72
N ALA A 162 -3.22 -7.76 2.71
CA ALA A 162 -2.87 -8.48 1.48
C ALA A 162 -4.08 -8.74 0.57
N GLU A 163 -5.24 -9.12 1.12
CA GLU A 163 -6.44 -9.39 0.34
C GLU A 163 -7.00 -8.12 -0.30
N LYS A 164 -6.98 -7.01 0.44
CA LYS A 164 -7.42 -5.71 -0.08
C LYS A 164 -6.50 -5.20 -1.17
N VAL A 165 -5.18 -5.36 -0.98
CA VAL A 165 -4.18 -5.01 -2.01
C VAL A 165 -4.44 -5.82 -3.26
N LYS A 166 -4.49 -7.15 -3.16
CA LYS A 166 -4.74 -8.06 -4.28
C LYS A 166 -5.99 -7.62 -5.06
N LYS A 167 -7.11 -7.44 -4.37
CA LYS A 167 -8.37 -7.04 -4.99
C LYS A 167 -8.29 -5.69 -5.71
N THR A 168 -7.67 -4.68 -5.06
CA THR A 168 -7.58 -3.32 -5.62
C THR A 168 -6.66 -3.29 -6.83
N ILE A 169 -5.47 -3.89 -6.73
CA ILE A 169 -4.50 -3.96 -7.82
C ILE A 169 -5.08 -4.70 -9.02
N LEU A 170 -5.68 -5.88 -8.81
CA LEU A 170 -6.30 -6.65 -9.89
C LEU A 170 -7.44 -5.89 -10.59
N SER A 171 -8.20 -5.08 -9.88
CA SER A 171 -9.24 -4.26 -10.49
C SER A 171 -8.68 -3.10 -11.32
N ALA A 172 -7.51 -2.57 -10.94
CA ALA A 172 -6.87 -1.45 -11.62
C ALA A 172 -6.02 -1.87 -12.82
N LEU A 173 -5.56 -3.13 -12.86
CA LEU A 173 -4.77 -3.71 -13.96
C LEU A 173 -5.59 -4.33 -15.10
N ARG A 174 -6.92 -4.22 -15.03
CA ARG A 174 -7.85 -4.75 -16.05
C ARG A 174 -7.84 -3.93 -17.37
#